data_c4891900138396d4c3ecffee284a1750
#
_entry.id   c4891900138396d4c3ecffee284a1750
#
_cell.length_a   1.000
_cell.length_b   1.000
_cell.length_c   1.000
_cell.angle_alpha   90.00
_cell.angle_beta   90.00
_cell.angle_gamma   90.00
#
_symmetry.space_group_name_H-M   'P 1'
#
loop_
_entity.id
_entity.type
_entity.pdbx_description
1 polymer ?
#
loop_
_entity_poly.entity_id
_entity_poly.type
_entity_poly.pdbx_seq_one_letter_code
_entity_poly.pdbx_strand_id
1 'polypeptide(L)'
;CPLCQKRMKAEGLSDVKELQSYLIHRMEKFLNDHNRQLLGWDEILEGGLAPRATVMSWRGEEGGITAARAAHDVIMTPGEFCYLDAYQDDPTSQPEAIGGYLTLEKVYSYNPVPKVLTKQEAAYIKGVQANVWAEYISTPEHMEYMIYPRLLALAEVAWTQPEQKNWERFRQSALKEVSWLQAHGYHPFDLSKEVGERPQAATRIEHLGLMKPIHYTTPYAPQYTAGGDSALVDGVRGGWTYGDKRWQGFLNTDMDVTIDLEKVTKITSVAAEFMQLSGPYVWLPREVIISVSDDGKSFTEVQRLSTDVPTTEDRLVFRTYQWEGKASARYVRYRALSNGIEGGWLFTDEIVIK
;
A
#
# COMPACT_ATOMS: atom_id res chain seq x y z
N CYS A 1 10.16 -29.75 -2.29
CA CYS A 1 10.99 -30.44 -1.29
C CYS A 1 10.73 -31.96 -1.35
N PRO A 2 11.78 -32.85 -1.40
CA PRO A 2 11.58 -34.30 -1.50
C PRO A 2 10.82 -34.89 -0.32
N LEU A 3 10.99 -34.37 0.89
CA LEU A 3 10.25 -34.82 2.07
C LEU A 3 8.76 -34.46 1.98
N CYS A 4 8.42 -33.27 1.48
CA CYS A 4 7.03 -32.87 1.24
C CYS A 4 6.38 -33.79 0.19
N GLN A 5 7.05 -34.08 -0.92
CA GLN A 5 6.56 -34.98 -1.95
C GLN A 5 6.33 -36.39 -1.42
N LYS A 6 7.26 -36.92 -0.59
CA LYS A 6 7.11 -38.20 0.05
C LYS A 6 5.90 -38.25 0.99
N ARG A 7 5.70 -37.19 1.78
CA ARG A 7 4.54 -37.07 2.69
C ARG A 7 3.23 -37.01 1.91
N MET A 8 3.15 -36.14 0.90
CA MET A 8 1.96 -36.03 0.05
C MET A 8 1.57 -37.37 -0.56
N LYS A 9 2.53 -38.09 -1.10
CA LYS A 9 2.28 -39.45 -1.67
C LYS A 9 1.78 -40.42 -0.60
N ALA A 10 2.37 -40.39 0.60
CA ALA A 10 2.01 -41.31 1.69
C ALA A 10 0.60 -41.07 2.24
N GLU A 11 0.15 -39.82 2.26
CA GLU A 11 -1.15 -39.40 2.79
C GLU A 11 -2.21 -39.23 1.69
N GLY A 12 -1.86 -39.48 0.41
CA GLY A 12 -2.79 -39.35 -0.73
C GLY A 12 -3.18 -37.90 -1.05
N LEU A 13 -2.32 -36.93 -0.76
CA LEU A 13 -2.57 -35.49 -0.96
C LEU A 13 -2.20 -35.10 -2.39
N SER A 14 -3.02 -34.24 -3.02
CA SER A 14 -2.89 -33.88 -4.44
C SER A 14 -1.92 -32.72 -4.64
N ASP A 15 -1.83 -31.77 -3.69
CA ASP A 15 -1.01 -30.57 -3.81
C ASP A 15 -0.46 -30.06 -2.46
N VAL A 16 0.28 -28.96 -2.51
CA VAL A 16 0.91 -28.35 -1.31
C VAL A 16 -0.09 -27.68 -0.39
N LYS A 17 -1.28 -27.30 -0.88
CA LYS A 17 -2.35 -26.69 -0.06
C LYS A 17 -2.98 -27.77 0.80
N GLU A 18 -3.24 -28.96 0.24
CA GLU A 18 -3.69 -30.11 1.02
C GLU A 18 -2.63 -30.59 2.02
N LEU A 19 -1.34 -30.47 1.72
CA LEU A 19 -0.27 -30.76 2.68
C LEU A 19 -0.28 -29.78 3.86
N GLN A 20 -0.53 -28.47 3.60
CA GLN A 20 -0.73 -27.47 4.65
C GLN A 20 -1.95 -27.83 5.50
N SER A 21 -3.09 -28.09 4.88
CA SER A 21 -4.33 -28.48 5.55
C SER A 21 -4.12 -29.75 6.41
N TYR A 22 -3.43 -30.77 5.90
CA TYR A 22 -3.06 -31.96 6.66
C TYR A 22 -2.29 -31.62 7.95
N LEU A 23 -1.33 -30.71 7.89
CA LEU A 23 -0.61 -30.25 9.09
C LEU A 23 -1.54 -29.51 10.06
N ILE A 24 -2.38 -28.62 9.55
CA ILE A 24 -3.32 -27.82 10.37
C ILE A 24 -4.33 -28.74 11.08
N HIS A 25 -4.89 -29.74 10.40
CA HIS A 25 -5.79 -30.72 11.05
C HIS A 25 -5.10 -31.50 12.17
N ARG A 26 -3.82 -31.85 12.01
CA ARG A 26 -3.06 -32.49 13.09
C ARG A 26 -2.83 -31.55 14.28
N MET A 27 -2.55 -30.26 14.01
CA MET A 27 -2.39 -29.25 15.06
C MET A 27 -3.72 -28.99 15.77
N GLU A 28 -4.83 -28.88 15.02
CA GLU A 28 -6.17 -28.74 15.60
C GLU A 28 -6.50 -29.90 16.52
N LYS A 29 -6.28 -31.14 16.07
CA LYS A 29 -6.52 -32.33 16.91
C LYS A 29 -5.68 -32.25 18.20
N PHE A 30 -4.40 -31.93 18.11
CA PHE A 30 -3.52 -31.80 19.26
C PHE A 30 -4.04 -30.74 20.25
N LEU A 31 -4.43 -29.56 19.76
CA LEU A 31 -4.97 -28.47 20.58
C LEU A 31 -6.29 -28.87 21.24
N ASN A 32 -7.20 -29.51 20.50
CA ASN A 32 -8.50 -29.99 21.01
C ASN A 32 -8.32 -31.04 22.11
N ASP A 33 -7.36 -31.96 21.96
CA ASP A 33 -7.02 -32.97 22.96
C ASP A 33 -6.49 -32.31 24.27
N HIS A 34 -6.02 -31.04 24.18
CA HIS A 34 -5.55 -30.24 25.32
C HIS A 34 -6.54 -29.13 25.72
N ASN A 35 -7.82 -29.23 25.35
CA ASN A 35 -8.87 -28.24 25.64
C ASN A 35 -8.52 -26.82 25.14
N ARG A 36 -7.94 -26.72 23.96
CA ARG A 36 -7.66 -25.47 23.25
C ARG A 36 -8.29 -25.54 21.86
N GLN A 37 -8.65 -24.37 21.32
CA GLN A 37 -9.11 -24.25 19.93
C GLN A 37 -7.97 -23.69 19.07
N LEU A 38 -7.93 -24.13 17.81
CA LEU A 38 -7.02 -23.57 16.82
C LEU A 38 -7.55 -22.20 16.37
N LEU A 39 -6.67 -21.20 16.34
CA LEU A 39 -6.87 -19.96 15.61
C LEU A 39 -5.71 -19.82 14.62
N GLY A 40 -6.01 -19.61 13.35
CA GLY A 40 -5.00 -19.44 12.31
C GLY A 40 -5.32 -18.32 11.35
N TRP A 41 -4.28 -17.80 10.72
CA TRP A 41 -4.40 -16.84 9.64
C TRP A 41 -5.23 -17.42 8.49
N ASP A 42 -5.80 -16.58 7.63
CA ASP A 42 -6.75 -17.02 6.59
C ASP A 42 -6.15 -17.94 5.51
N GLU A 43 -4.83 -18.18 5.51
CA GLU A 43 -4.20 -19.26 4.73
C GLU A 43 -4.69 -20.66 5.09
N ILE A 44 -5.21 -20.85 6.32
CA ILE A 44 -5.76 -22.16 6.74
C ILE A 44 -7.05 -22.55 5.98
N LEU A 45 -7.64 -21.61 5.24
CA LEU A 45 -8.74 -21.88 4.31
C LEU A 45 -8.28 -22.66 3.08
N GLU A 46 -6.99 -22.60 2.74
CA GLU A 46 -6.45 -23.25 1.56
C GLU A 46 -6.26 -24.75 1.79
N GLY A 47 -6.79 -25.56 0.87
CA GLY A 47 -6.69 -27.04 0.95
C GLY A 47 -7.67 -27.71 1.93
N GLY A 48 -8.58 -26.96 2.53
CA GLY A 48 -9.62 -27.44 3.44
C GLY A 48 -9.44 -26.97 4.88
N LEU A 49 -10.48 -26.33 5.42
CA LEU A 49 -10.49 -25.78 6.77
C LEU A 49 -10.71 -26.91 7.81
N ALA A 50 -9.91 -26.88 8.88
CA ALA A 50 -10.07 -27.79 10.01
C ALA A 50 -11.42 -27.52 10.74
N PRO A 51 -12.18 -28.55 11.17
CA PRO A 51 -13.60 -28.43 11.53
C PRO A 51 -13.97 -27.44 12.64
N ARG A 52 -13.04 -27.12 13.54
CA ARG A 52 -13.28 -26.24 14.71
C ARG A 52 -12.35 -25.05 14.75
N ALA A 53 -11.62 -24.80 13.65
CA ALA A 53 -10.69 -23.71 13.56
C ALA A 53 -11.40 -22.34 13.54
N THR A 54 -10.86 -21.36 14.24
CA THR A 54 -11.19 -19.94 14.11
C THR A 54 -10.27 -19.33 13.06
N VAL A 55 -10.80 -18.49 12.17
CA VAL A 55 -10.03 -17.87 11.09
C VAL A 55 -9.73 -16.40 11.45
N MET A 56 -8.48 -16.01 11.31
CA MET A 56 -8.03 -14.62 11.40
C MET A 56 -7.83 -14.05 10.00
N SER A 57 -8.76 -13.18 9.56
CA SER A 57 -8.78 -12.62 8.20
C SER A 57 -7.89 -11.39 8.12
N TRP A 58 -6.71 -11.51 7.47
CA TRP A 58 -5.72 -10.43 7.37
C TRP A 58 -5.51 -9.92 5.94
N ARG A 59 -5.67 -10.77 4.93
CA ARG A 59 -5.51 -10.41 3.50
C ARG A 59 -6.71 -9.64 2.93
N GLY A 60 -7.51 -9.01 3.79
CA GLY A 60 -8.76 -8.34 3.49
C GLY A 60 -9.94 -9.01 4.19
N GLU A 61 -11.16 -8.79 3.71
CA GLU A 61 -12.39 -9.31 4.32
C GLU A 61 -12.81 -10.69 3.77
N GLU A 62 -12.34 -11.10 2.59
CA GLU A 62 -12.80 -12.31 1.88
C GLU A 62 -12.57 -13.60 2.66
N GLY A 63 -11.43 -13.72 3.35
CA GLY A 63 -11.15 -14.85 4.23
C GLY A 63 -12.19 -14.97 5.34
N GLY A 64 -12.52 -13.86 5.98
CA GLY A 64 -13.53 -13.78 7.04
C GLY A 64 -14.93 -14.08 6.51
N ILE A 65 -15.32 -13.55 5.35
CA ILE A 65 -16.59 -13.83 4.68
C ILE A 65 -16.73 -15.33 4.39
N THR A 66 -15.69 -15.92 3.83
CA THR A 66 -15.66 -17.36 3.49
C THR A 66 -15.80 -18.22 4.74
N ALA A 67 -15.07 -17.93 5.80
CA ALA A 67 -15.12 -18.67 7.06
C ALA A 67 -16.50 -18.52 7.76
N ALA A 68 -17.04 -17.30 7.83
CA ALA A 68 -18.35 -17.03 8.43
C ALA A 68 -19.49 -17.77 7.70
N ARG A 69 -19.44 -17.83 6.37
CA ARG A 69 -20.39 -18.63 5.54
C ARG A 69 -20.24 -20.12 5.77
N ALA A 70 -19.06 -20.58 6.12
CA ALA A 70 -18.81 -21.98 6.50
C ALA A 70 -19.09 -22.27 7.99
N ALA A 71 -19.71 -21.32 8.71
CA ALA A 71 -20.04 -21.43 10.13
C ALA A 71 -18.82 -21.57 11.07
N HIS A 72 -17.70 -20.93 10.70
CA HIS A 72 -16.50 -20.81 11.53
C HIS A 72 -16.39 -19.44 12.16
N ASP A 73 -15.95 -19.40 13.42
CA ASP A 73 -15.64 -18.15 14.12
C ASP A 73 -14.52 -17.39 13.41
N VAL A 74 -14.63 -16.05 13.40
CA VAL A 74 -13.74 -15.15 12.68
C VAL A 74 -13.28 -14.02 13.58
N ILE A 75 -12.00 -13.72 13.55
CA ILE A 75 -11.41 -12.46 14.02
C ILE A 75 -11.01 -11.64 12.79
N MET A 76 -11.55 -10.44 12.67
CA MET A 76 -11.23 -9.54 11.56
C MET A 76 -9.98 -8.72 11.89
N THR A 77 -8.98 -8.80 11.01
CA THR A 77 -7.72 -8.07 11.15
C THR A 77 -7.13 -7.65 9.80
N PRO A 78 -7.96 -7.12 8.87
CA PRO A 78 -7.45 -6.80 7.53
C PRO A 78 -6.33 -5.75 7.59
N GLY A 79 -5.25 -6.00 6.84
CA GLY A 79 -4.04 -5.19 6.90
C GLY A 79 -4.28 -3.70 6.61
N GLU A 80 -5.24 -3.40 5.75
CA GLU A 80 -5.57 -2.01 5.42
C GLU A 80 -6.26 -1.20 6.54
N PHE A 81 -6.66 -1.84 7.66
CA PHE A 81 -7.31 -1.18 8.80
C PHE A 81 -6.68 -1.51 10.15
N CYS A 82 -6.00 -2.63 10.27
CA CYS A 82 -5.61 -3.21 11.56
C CYS A 82 -4.11 -3.38 11.77
N TYR A 83 -3.25 -3.08 10.77
CA TYR A 83 -1.80 -3.23 10.86
C TYR A 83 -1.17 -1.91 11.31
N LEU A 84 -0.94 -1.78 12.62
CA LEU A 84 -0.44 -0.55 13.23
C LEU A 84 1.08 -0.36 13.11
N ASP A 85 1.75 -1.21 12.38
CA ASP A 85 3.16 -1.13 11.98
C ASP A 85 3.39 -0.31 10.70
N ALA A 86 2.30 0.12 10.02
CA ALA A 86 2.34 1.06 8.89
C ALA A 86 2.54 2.51 9.36
N TYR A 87 3.05 3.37 8.47
CA TYR A 87 3.08 4.82 8.71
C TYR A 87 1.69 5.39 8.96
N GLN A 88 1.56 6.29 9.92
CA GLN A 88 0.26 6.89 10.27
C GLN A 88 0.07 8.31 9.75
N ASP A 89 1.14 8.94 9.25
CA ASP A 89 1.15 10.28 8.67
C ASP A 89 2.33 10.38 7.68
N ASP A 90 2.77 11.58 7.29
CA ASP A 90 3.90 11.86 6.40
C ASP A 90 5.13 11.00 6.73
N PRO A 91 5.45 9.97 5.92
CA PRO A 91 6.56 9.06 6.22
C PRO A 91 7.94 9.73 6.25
N THR A 92 8.08 10.91 5.64
CA THR A 92 9.35 11.63 5.60
C THR A 92 9.71 12.27 6.95
N SER A 93 8.72 12.41 7.83
CA SER A 93 8.85 13.00 9.17
C SER A 93 8.63 12.01 10.32
N GLN A 94 8.27 10.76 10.00
CA GLN A 94 7.95 9.71 10.97
C GLN A 94 9.17 8.84 11.30
N PRO A 95 9.19 8.18 12.47
CA PRO A 95 10.10 7.05 12.69
C PRO A 95 9.94 5.99 11.61
N GLU A 96 11.00 5.23 11.33
CA GLU A 96 10.99 4.16 10.36
C GLU A 96 9.86 3.15 10.63
N ALA A 97 9.18 2.70 9.56
CA ALA A 97 8.14 1.69 9.62
C ALA A 97 8.30 0.71 8.44
N ILE A 98 7.62 -0.41 8.48
CA ILE A 98 7.66 -1.43 7.40
C ILE A 98 7.19 -0.86 6.03
N GLY A 99 6.55 0.28 6.04
CA GLY A 99 5.89 0.89 4.88
C GLY A 99 4.38 0.97 5.07
N GLY A 100 3.65 1.10 3.96
CA GLY A 100 2.21 1.30 4.01
C GLY A 100 1.80 2.69 4.54
N TYR A 101 0.49 2.93 4.63
CA TYR A 101 -0.06 4.19 5.15
C TYR A 101 -1.43 3.93 5.75
N LEU A 102 -1.55 4.08 7.06
CA LEU A 102 -2.75 3.79 7.82
C LEU A 102 -2.99 4.90 8.85
N THR A 103 -3.84 5.86 8.51
CA THR A 103 -4.19 7.00 9.37
C THR A 103 -5.16 6.60 10.49
N LEU A 104 -5.25 7.44 11.51
CA LEU A 104 -6.25 7.32 12.57
C LEU A 104 -7.68 7.26 12.00
N GLU A 105 -8.01 8.13 11.04
CA GLU A 105 -9.32 8.17 10.40
C GLU A 105 -9.63 6.90 9.63
N LYS A 106 -8.64 6.33 8.92
CA LYS A 106 -8.80 5.08 8.18
C LYS A 106 -9.11 3.92 9.14
N VAL A 107 -8.40 3.79 10.26
CA VAL A 107 -8.72 2.78 11.29
C VAL A 107 -10.13 2.98 11.83
N TYR A 108 -10.49 4.22 12.17
CA TYR A 108 -11.83 4.55 12.70
C TYR A 108 -12.95 4.26 11.70
N SER A 109 -12.70 4.40 10.39
CA SER A 109 -13.70 4.16 9.34
C SER A 109 -14.10 2.70 9.21
N TYR A 110 -13.31 1.78 9.75
CA TYR A 110 -13.52 0.35 9.59
C TYR A 110 -14.85 -0.12 10.18
N ASN A 111 -15.54 -1.04 9.49
CA ASN A 111 -16.67 -1.80 10.00
C ASN A 111 -16.31 -3.29 9.92
N PRO A 112 -16.07 -3.98 11.06
CA PRO A 112 -15.60 -5.36 11.07
C PRO A 112 -16.61 -6.40 10.59
N VAL A 113 -17.90 -5.99 10.43
CA VAL A 113 -18.94 -6.90 9.91
C VAL A 113 -19.21 -6.56 8.45
N PRO A 114 -18.72 -7.37 7.48
CA PRO A 114 -18.95 -7.13 6.07
C PRO A 114 -20.44 -7.10 5.72
N LYS A 115 -20.88 -6.08 4.96
CA LYS A 115 -22.29 -5.86 4.59
C LYS A 115 -22.91 -6.99 3.76
N VAL A 116 -22.09 -7.83 3.14
CA VAL A 116 -22.52 -8.96 2.30
C VAL A 116 -22.94 -10.18 3.13
N LEU A 117 -22.68 -10.19 4.43
CA LEU A 117 -23.08 -11.27 5.32
C LEU A 117 -24.54 -11.13 5.77
N THR A 118 -25.25 -12.24 5.82
CA THR A 118 -26.56 -12.33 6.47
C THR A 118 -26.40 -12.17 7.99
N LYS A 119 -27.48 -11.86 8.69
CA LYS A 119 -27.47 -11.74 10.16
C LYS A 119 -26.98 -13.03 10.86
N GLN A 120 -27.23 -14.19 10.28
CA GLN A 120 -26.76 -15.47 10.82
C GLN A 120 -25.28 -15.66 10.61
N GLU A 121 -24.78 -15.37 9.40
CA GLU A 121 -23.33 -15.42 9.09
C GLU A 121 -22.54 -14.39 9.89
N ALA A 122 -23.06 -13.19 10.04
CA ALA A 122 -22.44 -12.11 10.83
C ALA A 122 -22.22 -12.49 12.31
N ALA A 123 -23.00 -13.41 12.87
CA ALA A 123 -22.83 -13.90 14.23
C ALA A 123 -21.51 -14.66 14.46
N TYR A 124 -20.86 -15.09 13.39
CA TYR A 124 -19.54 -15.73 13.43
C TYR A 124 -18.39 -14.73 13.51
N ILE A 125 -18.61 -13.44 13.22
CA ILE A 125 -17.61 -12.38 13.43
C ILE A 125 -17.55 -12.09 14.94
N LYS A 126 -16.44 -12.52 15.59
CA LYS A 126 -16.29 -12.41 17.05
C LYS A 126 -15.67 -11.10 17.49
N GLY A 127 -14.98 -10.42 16.58
CA GLY A 127 -14.34 -9.14 16.89
C GLY A 127 -13.25 -8.76 15.92
N VAL A 128 -12.44 -7.78 16.35
CA VAL A 128 -11.31 -7.26 15.61
C VAL A 128 -10.02 -7.40 16.41
N GLN A 129 -8.88 -7.40 15.72
CA GLN A 129 -7.57 -7.38 16.35
C GLN A 129 -6.66 -6.40 15.61
N ALA A 130 -5.87 -5.63 16.37
CA ALA A 130 -4.73 -4.90 15.82
C ALA A 130 -3.50 -5.82 15.77
N ASN A 131 -2.68 -5.63 14.73
CA ASN A 131 -1.37 -6.27 14.61
C ASN A 131 -0.28 -5.21 14.67
N VAL A 132 0.82 -5.55 15.34
CA VAL A 132 2.01 -4.72 15.50
C VAL A 132 3.21 -5.63 15.26
N TRP A 133 3.72 -5.64 14.02
CA TRP A 133 4.92 -6.41 13.66
C TRP A 133 6.15 -5.56 13.94
N ALA A 134 7.16 -6.14 14.55
CA ALA A 134 8.23 -5.39 15.19
C ALA A 134 9.54 -5.36 14.38
N GLU A 135 9.52 -5.68 13.10
CA GLU A 135 10.71 -5.71 12.24
C GLU A 135 11.45 -4.37 12.25
N TYR A 136 10.70 -3.26 12.32
CA TYR A 136 11.22 -1.89 12.33
C TYR A 136 10.98 -1.16 13.67
N ILE A 137 10.33 -1.80 14.63
CA ILE A 137 10.01 -1.20 15.94
C ILE A 137 11.04 -1.66 16.96
N SER A 138 12.02 -0.81 17.24
CA SER A 138 13.21 -1.17 18.01
C SER A 138 13.12 -0.86 19.51
N THR A 139 12.18 0.01 19.96
CA THR A 139 12.05 0.42 21.36
C THR A 139 10.58 0.46 21.81
N PRO A 140 10.31 0.41 23.13
CA PRO A 140 8.97 0.60 23.67
C PRO A 140 8.34 1.94 23.27
N GLU A 141 9.11 3.02 23.27
CA GLU A 141 8.65 4.36 22.90
C GLU A 141 8.23 4.39 21.44
N HIS A 142 8.98 3.71 20.54
CA HIS A 142 8.60 3.57 19.14
C HIS A 142 7.31 2.74 18.99
N MET A 143 7.14 1.68 19.78
CA MET A 143 5.90 0.92 19.81
C MET A 143 4.71 1.78 20.25
N GLU A 144 4.84 2.57 21.32
CA GLU A 144 3.81 3.49 21.80
C GLU A 144 3.44 4.50 20.72
N TYR A 145 4.43 5.06 20.02
CA TYR A 145 4.22 5.94 18.88
C TYR A 145 3.42 5.27 17.78
N MET A 146 3.74 4.04 17.41
CA MET A 146 3.09 3.33 16.32
C MET A 146 1.65 2.94 16.64
N ILE A 147 1.35 2.55 17.90
CA ILE A 147 0.01 2.07 18.27
C ILE A 147 -0.96 3.20 18.64
N TYR A 148 -0.49 4.27 19.30
CA TYR A 148 -1.35 5.36 19.74
C TYR A 148 -1.28 6.56 18.79
N PRO A 149 -2.46 7.18 18.47
CA PRO A 149 -3.81 6.93 18.97
C PRO A 149 -4.62 5.87 18.19
N ARG A 150 -4.08 5.20 17.17
CA ARG A 150 -4.81 4.28 16.30
C ARG A 150 -5.48 3.11 17.05
N LEU A 151 -4.85 2.62 18.12
CA LEU A 151 -5.45 1.59 18.96
C LEU A 151 -6.74 2.08 19.63
N LEU A 152 -6.84 3.38 19.98
CA LEU A 152 -8.08 3.96 20.52
C LEU A 152 -9.20 3.92 19.48
N ALA A 153 -8.86 4.18 18.20
CA ALA A 153 -9.83 4.08 17.10
C ALA A 153 -10.34 2.65 16.93
N LEU A 154 -9.46 1.66 16.98
CA LEU A 154 -9.87 0.26 16.87
C LEU A 154 -10.71 -0.18 18.09
N ALA A 155 -10.40 0.32 19.28
CA ALA A 155 -11.23 0.09 20.47
C ALA A 155 -12.63 0.67 20.29
N GLU A 156 -12.77 1.90 19.79
CA GLU A 156 -14.08 2.49 19.46
C GLU A 156 -14.83 1.66 18.40
N VAL A 157 -14.14 1.20 17.36
CA VAL A 157 -14.71 0.29 16.33
C VAL A 157 -15.22 -1.01 16.94
N ALA A 158 -14.52 -1.58 17.93
CA ALA A 158 -14.91 -2.83 18.58
C ALA A 158 -16.12 -2.69 19.52
N TRP A 159 -16.31 -1.52 20.15
CA TRP A 159 -17.31 -1.31 21.19
C TRP A 159 -18.53 -0.50 20.75
N THR A 160 -18.45 0.23 19.63
CA THR A 160 -19.48 1.14 19.17
C THR A 160 -20.18 0.62 17.92
N GLN A 161 -21.51 0.62 17.92
CA GLN A 161 -22.28 0.28 16.72
C GLN A 161 -21.95 1.27 15.58
N PRO A 162 -21.83 0.80 14.32
CA PRO A 162 -21.43 1.65 13.20
C PRO A 162 -22.25 2.93 13.04
N GLU A 163 -23.57 2.86 13.31
CA GLU A 163 -24.50 3.98 13.21
C GLU A 163 -24.32 5.03 14.31
N GLN A 164 -23.63 4.69 15.39
CA GLN A 164 -23.35 5.57 16.53
C GLN A 164 -21.96 6.21 16.46
N LYS A 165 -21.13 5.78 15.51
CA LYS A 165 -19.80 6.36 15.32
C LYS A 165 -19.90 7.80 14.84
N ASN A 166 -19.02 8.67 15.38
CA ASN A 166 -18.95 10.07 15.01
C ASN A 166 -17.47 10.48 15.02
N TRP A 167 -16.91 10.69 13.84
CA TRP A 167 -15.49 11.00 13.64
C TRP A 167 -15.05 12.26 14.40
N GLU A 168 -15.78 13.35 14.29
CA GLU A 168 -15.40 14.62 14.91
C GLU A 168 -15.34 14.50 16.43
N ARG A 169 -16.36 13.88 17.05
CA ARG A 169 -16.37 13.61 18.48
C ARG A 169 -15.21 12.72 18.89
N PHE A 170 -14.96 11.65 18.14
CA PHE A 170 -13.87 10.72 18.41
C PHE A 170 -12.51 11.42 18.31
N ARG A 171 -12.26 12.18 17.22
CA ARG A 171 -11.02 12.91 17.01
C ARG A 171 -10.72 13.90 18.15
N GLN A 172 -11.73 14.62 18.62
CA GLN A 172 -11.59 15.52 19.78
C GLN A 172 -11.25 14.78 21.08
N SER A 173 -11.82 13.57 21.28
CA SER A 173 -11.46 12.72 22.42
C SER A 173 -10.05 12.18 22.29
N ALA A 174 -9.67 11.70 21.10
CA ALA A 174 -8.32 11.19 20.82
C ALA A 174 -7.23 12.26 21.06
N LEU A 175 -7.46 13.52 20.70
CA LEU A 175 -6.54 14.63 20.99
C LEU A 175 -6.34 14.82 22.51
N LYS A 176 -7.39 14.67 23.31
CA LYS A 176 -7.27 14.77 24.78
C LYS A 176 -6.51 13.57 25.35
N GLU A 177 -6.80 12.36 24.84
CA GLU A 177 -6.11 11.13 25.28
C GLU A 177 -4.62 11.16 24.90
N VAL A 178 -4.25 11.64 23.71
CA VAL A 178 -2.86 11.85 23.32
C VAL A 178 -2.17 12.80 24.31
N SER A 179 -2.80 13.94 24.65
CA SER A 179 -2.24 14.87 25.63
C SER A 179 -2.10 14.25 27.02
N TRP A 180 -3.07 13.44 27.42
CA TRP A 180 -3.00 12.70 28.69
C TRP A 180 -1.88 11.68 28.70
N LEU A 181 -1.74 10.87 27.63
CA LEU A 181 -0.65 9.89 27.48
C LEU A 181 0.73 10.58 27.59
N GLN A 182 0.92 11.68 26.87
CA GLN A 182 2.17 12.47 26.91
C GLN A 182 2.46 12.99 28.34
N ALA A 183 1.46 13.52 29.04
CA ALA A 183 1.60 14.00 30.41
C ALA A 183 1.97 12.88 31.41
N HIS A 184 1.71 11.61 31.08
CA HIS A 184 2.04 10.44 31.88
C HIS A 184 3.30 9.70 31.42
N GLY A 185 4.09 10.31 30.52
CA GLY A 185 5.38 9.79 30.09
C GLY A 185 5.31 8.73 28.98
N TYR A 186 4.16 8.58 28.31
CA TYR A 186 4.04 7.79 27.08
C TYR A 186 4.38 8.61 25.84
N HIS A 187 4.69 7.95 24.74
CA HIS A 187 5.18 8.55 23.50
C HIS A 187 4.23 8.35 22.30
N PRO A 188 2.94 8.73 22.40
CA PRO A 188 2.02 8.59 21.28
C PRO A 188 2.41 9.50 20.11
N PHE A 189 1.96 9.17 18.91
CA PHE A 189 1.97 10.11 17.79
C PHE A 189 1.23 11.40 18.17
N ASP A 190 1.86 12.54 17.91
CA ASP A 190 1.26 13.85 18.21
C ASP A 190 0.20 14.23 17.15
N LEU A 191 -1.04 13.79 17.38
CA LEU A 191 -2.18 14.01 16.49
C LEU A 191 -2.44 15.50 16.18
N SER A 192 -1.94 16.42 17.01
CA SER A 192 -2.09 17.87 16.76
C SER A 192 -1.21 18.36 15.61
N LYS A 193 -0.20 17.57 15.23
CA LYS A 193 0.75 17.86 14.14
C LYS A 193 0.51 17.01 12.89
N GLU A 194 -0.61 16.29 12.87
CA GLU A 194 -0.97 15.47 11.71
C GLU A 194 -1.00 16.30 10.41
N VAL A 195 -0.24 15.88 9.41
CA VAL A 195 -0.19 16.48 8.06
C VAL A 195 -1.35 15.97 7.22
N GLY A 196 -1.66 14.66 7.35
CA GLY A 196 -2.72 13.99 6.63
C GLY A 196 -2.34 13.62 5.20
N GLU A 197 -3.24 13.83 4.25
CA GLU A 197 -2.99 13.51 2.84
C GLU A 197 -1.81 14.32 2.30
N ARG A 198 -0.99 13.68 1.44
CA ARG A 198 0.14 14.35 0.80
C ARG A 198 -0.35 15.57 0.01
N PRO A 199 0.19 16.78 0.28
CA PRO A 199 -0.30 18.01 -0.33
C PRO A 199 -0.35 17.98 -1.87
N GLN A 200 0.62 17.30 -2.49
CA GLN A 200 0.67 17.13 -3.94
C GLN A 200 -0.46 16.25 -4.48
N ALA A 201 -0.98 15.33 -3.66
CA ALA A 201 -2.04 14.40 -4.03
C ALA A 201 -3.46 14.96 -3.77
N ALA A 202 -3.55 16.05 -3.00
CA ALA A 202 -4.84 16.60 -2.57
C ALA A 202 -5.64 17.28 -3.69
N THR A 203 -4.97 17.68 -4.78
CA THR A 203 -5.61 18.40 -5.90
C THR A 203 -5.16 17.86 -7.24
N ARG A 204 -6.09 17.83 -8.21
CA ARG A 204 -5.77 17.49 -9.59
C ARG A 204 -4.97 18.61 -10.24
N ILE A 205 -3.95 18.24 -11.03
CA ILE A 205 -3.09 19.20 -11.73
C ILE A 205 -3.59 19.42 -13.15
N GLU A 206 -3.76 20.70 -13.53
CA GLU A 206 -4.02 21.10 -14.90
C GLU A 206 -2.71 21.34 -15.65
N HIS A 207 -2.53 20.69 -16.81
CA HIS A 207 -1.34 20.83 -17.66
C HIS A 207 -1.63 20.47 -19.13
N LEU A 208 -0.70 20.76 -20.05
CA LEU A 208 -0.89 20.59 -21.49
C LEU A 208 -1.07 19.12 -21.93
N GLY A 209 -0.50 18.18 -21.17
CA GLY A 209 -0.62 16.74 -21.42
C GLY A 209 -1.88 16.10 -20.83
N LEU A 210 -2.74 16.85 -20.11
CA LEU A 210 -3.88 16.28 -19.39
C LEU A 210 -4.83 15.55 -20.36
N MET A 211 -5.06 14.26 -20.06
CA MET A 211 -5.88 13.32 -20.85
C MET A 211 -5.50 13.24 -22.34
N LYS A 212 -4.25 13.56 -22.67
CA LYS A 212 -3.72 13.40 -24.03
C LYS A 212 -3.36 11.95 -24.32
N PRO A 213 -3.39 11.54 -25.61
CA PRO A 213 -2.94 10.22 -26.01
C PRO A 213 -1.49 9.96 -25.54
N ILE A 214 -1.29 8.85 -24.85
CA ILE A 214 0.01 8.39 -24.39
C ILE A 214 0.33 7.02 -24.98
N HIS A 215 1.56 6.84 -25.44
CA HIS A 215 2.06 5.57 -25.95
C HIS A 215 3.17 5.05 -25.06
N TYR A 216 3.04 3.82 -24.61
CA TYR A 216 4.02 3.10 -23.82
C TYR A 216 4.90 2.25 -24.74
N THR A 217 6.17 2.62 -24.89
CA THR A 217 7.18 1.74 -25.51
C THR A 217 7.50 0.56 -24.61
N THR A 218 7.52 0.80 -23.29
CA THR A 218 7.65 -0.22 -22.26
C THR A 218 6.35 -0.25 -21.44
N PRO A 219 5.67 -1.41 -21.33
CA PRO A 219 4.44 -1.50 -20.56
C PRO A 219 4.70 -1.38 -19.06
N TYR A 220 3.77 -0.78 -18.32
CA TYR A 220 3.76 -0.80 -16.86
C TYR A 220 3.35 -2.20 -16.33
N ALA A 221 3.67 -2.47 -15.07
CA ALA A 221 3.37 -3.74 -14.45
C ALA A 221 1.87 -3.85 -14.05
N PRO A 222 1.22 -5.01 -14.27
CA PRO A 222 -0.22 -5.18 -14.00
C PRO A 222 -0.59 -5.06 -12.51
N GLN A 223 0.39 -5.17 -11.60
CA GLN A 223 0.18 -5.02 -10.16
C GLN A 223 -0.02 -3.55 -9.75
N TYR A 224 0.56 -2.59 -10.51
CA TYR A 224 0.55 -1.17 -10.19
C TYR A 224 0.22 -0.33 -11.41
N THR A 225 -1.04 -0.33 -11.77
CA THR A 225 -1.54 0.33 -13.00
C THR A 225 -1.89 1.81 -12.79
N ALA A 226 -2.06 2.27 -11.57
CA ALA A 226 -2.53 3.61 -11.21
C ALA A 226 -3.82 4.07 -11.93
N GLY A 227 -4.65 3.13 -12.38
CA GLY A 227 -5.86 3.44 -13.13
C GLY A 227 -5.77 3.14 -14.63
N GLY A 228 -4.60 2.71 -15.13
CA GLY A 228 -4.44 2.25 -16.52
C GLY A 228 -3.66 3.20 -17.43
N ASP A 229 -3.96 3.16 -18.72
CA ASP A 229 -3.14 3.80 -19.75
C ASP A 229 -3.06 5.33 -19.64
N SER A 230 -4.05 6.00 -19.05
CA SER A 230 -4.03 7.45 -18.86
C SER A 230 -3.39 7.91 -17.54
N ALA A 231 -2.95 7.00 -16.70
CA ALA A 231 -2.50 7.31 -15.33
C ALA A 231 -1.37 8.36 -15.25
N LEU A 232 -0.49 8.42 -16.24
CA LEU A 232 0.60 9.40 -16.26
C LEU A 232 0.20 10.77 -16.86
N VAL A 233 -1.07 10.94 -17.23
CA VAL A 233 -1.61 12.17 -17.84
C VAL A 233 -3.03 12.48 -17.36
N ASP A 234 -3.46 11.92 -16.23
CA ASP A 234 -4.82 12.12 -15.71
C ASP A 234 -4.91 13.27 -14.68
N GLY A 235 -3.79 13.89 -14.36
CA GLY A 235 -3.67 14.99 -13.42
C GLY A 235 -3.67 14.56 -11.96
N VAL A 236 -3.61 13.26 -11.66
CA VAL A 236 -3.65 12.71 -10.29
C VAL A 236 -2.24 12.42 -9.79
N ARG A 237 -1.84 13.09 -8.70
CA ARG A 237 -0.55 12.86 -8.05
C ARG A 237 -0.63 11.74 -7.02
N GLY A 238 0.46 11.02 -6.88
CA GLY A 238 0.61 9.97 -5.88
C GLY A 238 0.64 10.49 -4.43
N GLY A 239 0.07 9.70 -3.51
CA GLY A 239 0.13 9.96 -2.08
C GLY A 239 1.47 9.53 -1.47
N TRP A 240 1.46 9.24 -0.17
CA TRP A 240 2.66 8.89 0.58
C TRP A 240 3.21 7.49 0.27
N THR A 241 2.46 6.62 -0.36
CA THR A 241 2.85 5.22 -0.61
C THR A 241 2.51 4.80 -2.04
N TYR A 242 3.39 4.00 -2.64
CA TYR A 242 3.14 3.42 -3.97
C TYR A 242 1.93 2.47 -4.02
N GLY A 243 1.45 1.99 -2.86
CA GLY A 243 0.28 1.11 -2.75
C GLY A 243 -1.06 1.83 -2.78
N ASP A 244 -1.11 3.16 -2.87
CA ASP A 244 -2.33 3.99 -2.84
C ASP A 244 -3.14 3.96 -4.16
N LYS A 245 -2.66 3.21 -5.16
CA LYS A 245 -3.24 3.08 -6.52
C LYS A 245 -3.15 4.34 -7.39
N ARG A 246 -2.27 5.27 -7.04
CA ARG A 246 -2.00 6.51 -7.80
C ARG A 246 -0.59 6.53 -8.43
N TRP A 247 0.24 5.54 -8.07
CA TRP A 247 1.60 5.37 -8.61
C TRP A 247 1.62 4.26 -9.64
N GLN A 248 2.09 4.55 -10.84
CA GLN A 248 2.29 3.54 -11.88
C GLN A 248 3.67 2.91 -11.76
N GLY A 249 3.73 1.58 -11.75
CA GLY A 249 4.95 0.82 -11.47
C GLY A 249 5.53 0.12 -12.69
N PHE A 250 6.88 0.14 -12.80
CA PHE A 250 7.66 -0.55 -13.84
C PHE A 250 8.66 -1.47 -13.16
N LEU A 251 8.54 -2.79 -13.41
CA LEU A 251 9.38 -3.81 -12.76
C LEU A 251 10.52 -4.26 -13.66
N ASN A 252 11.75 -4.20 -13.17
CA ASN A 252 12.96 -4.65 -13.88
C ASN A 252 13.14 -4.02 -15.28
N THR A 253 12.60 -2.85 -15.52
CA THR A 253 12.61 -2.23 -16.84
C THR A 253 12.67 -0.71 -16.74
N ASP A 254 13.10 -0.09 -17.83
CA ASP A 254 13.02 1.36 -18.01
C ASP A 254 11.56 1.78 -18.22
N MET A 255 11.19 2.97 -17.79
CA MET A 255 9.98 3.63 -18.27
C MET A 255 10.29 4.38 -19.57
N ASP A 256 9.50 4.19 -20.61
CA ASP A 256 9.62 4.90 -21.89
C ASP A 256 8.22 5.18 -22.47
N VAL A 257 7.81 6.44 -22.40
CA VAL A 257 6.48 6.87 -22.83
C VAL A 257 6.55 8.10 -23.72
N THR A 258 5.60 8.20 -24.65
CA THR A 258 5.44 9.35 -25.55
C THR A 258 4.02 9.89 -25.45
N ILE A 259 3.90 11.18 -25.18
CA ILE A 259 2.62 11.91 -25.09
C ILE A 259 2.44 12.69 -26.37
N ASP A 260 1.27 12.54 -27.05
CA ASP A 260 0.87 13.30 -28.22
C ASP A 260 -0.01 14.49 -27.80
N LEU A 261 0.51 15.71 -27.87
CA LEU A 261 -0.24 16.93 -27.61
C LEU A 261 -1.26 17.27 -28.71
N GLU A 262 -1.40 16.38 -29.73
CA GLU A 262 -2.30 16.45 -30.90
C GLU A 262 -2.00 17.59 -31.89
N LYS A 263 -1.28 18.59 -31.44
CA LYS A 263 -0.80 19.73 -32.26
C LYS A 263 0.52 20.25 -31.74
N VAL A 264 1.26 20.92 -32.60
CA VAL A 264 2.47 21.64 -32.18
C VAL A 264 2.09 22.70 -31.15
N THR A 265 2.67 22.59 -29.96
CA THR A 265 2.35 23.38 -28.76
C THR A 265 3.62 23.99 -28.19
N LYS A 266 3.57 25.20 -27.68
CA LYS A 266 4.67 25.81 -26.91
C LYS A 266 4.77 25.12 -25.56
N ILE A 267 5.97 24.66 -25.22
CA ILE A 267 6.26 23.93 -23.98
C ILE A 267 7.32 24.70 -23.22
N THR A 268 7.09 24.94 -21.96
CA THR A 268 8.01 25.66 -21.07
C THR A 268 8.62 24.76 -19.97
N SER A 269 7.97 23.66 -19.65
CA SER A 269 8.52 22.66 -18.72
C SER A 269 7.91 21.30 -18.94
N VAL A 270 8.69 20.26 -18.60
CA VAL A 270 8.25 18.86 -18.50
C VAL A 270 8.83 18.28 -17.22
N ALA A 271 7.99 17.71 -16.37
CA ALA A 271 8.39 17.17 -15.08
C ALA A 271 7.64 15.88 -14.75
N ALA A 272 8.32 14.94 -14.10
CA ALA A 272 7.68 13.82 -13.41
C ALA A 272 8.37 13.56 -12.08
N GLU A 273 7.61 13.07 -11.11
CA GLU A 273 8.12 12.71 -9.80
C GLU A 273 8.25 11.20 -9.66
N PHE A 274 9.30 10.78 -9.00
CA PHE A 274 9.60 9.40 -8.65
C PHE A 274 9.81 9.27 -7.16
N MET A 275 9.64 8.06 -6.63
CA MET A 275 9.91 7.76 -5.24
C MET A 275 11.01 6.70 -5.09
N GLN A 276 11.71 6.74 -3.95
CA GLN A 276 12.62 5.68 -3.51
C GLN A 276 12.23 5.22 -2.11
N LEU A 277 12.18 3.91 -1.94
CA LEU A 277 12.07 3.21 -0.67
C LEU A 277 12.75 1.85 -0.87
N SER A 278 14.00 1.72 -0.40
CA SER A 278 14.87 0.58 -0.76
C SER A 278 14.38 -0.76 -0.19
N GLY A 279 13.74 -0.77 1.00
CA GLY A 279 13.23 -1.97 1.63
C GLY A 279 12.31 -2.81 0.72
N PRO A 280 11.26 -2.25 0.11
CA PRO A 280 10.41 -2.94 -0.86
C PRO A 280 10.96 -2.90 -2.30
N TYR A 281 12.24 -2.65 -2.51
CA TYR A 281 12.90 -2.65 -3.82
C TYR A 281 12.41 -1.55 -4.78
N VAL A 282 12.09 -0.37 -4.25
CA VAL A 282 11.72 0.82 -5.04
C VAL A 282 12.89 1.79 -5.11
N TRP A 283 13.33 2.17 -6.33
CA TRP A 283 14.43 3.10 -6.52
C TRP A 283 14.08 4.22 -7.49
N LEU A 284 14.75 5.36 -7.30
CA LEU A 284 14.75 6.44 -8.28
C LEU A 284 15.41 5.96 -9.58
N PRO A 285 15.03 6.51 -10.75
CA PRO A 285 15.73 6.25 -12.00
C PRO A 285 17.19 6.71 -11.89
N ARG A 286 18.12 5.92 -12.42
CA ARG A 286 19.53 6.34 -12.51
C ARG A 286 19.71 7.57 -13.40
N GLU A 287 18.85 7.72 -14.41
CA GLU A 287 18.86 8.80 -15.37
C GLU A 287 17.46 9.03 -15.95
N VAL A 288 17.12 10.29 -16.20
CA VAL A 288 15.92 10.71 -16.92
C VAL A 288 16.33 11.44 -18.19
N ILE A 289 15.67 11.12 -19.31
CA ILE A 289 15.89 11.75 -20.62
C ILE A 289 14.56 12.29 -21.12
N ILE A 290 14.50 13.60 -21.34
CA ILE A 290 13.31 14.29 -21.87
C ILE A 290 13.62 14.73 -23.31
N SER A 291 12.74 14.39 -24.25
CA SER A 291 12.90 14.71 -25.67
C SER A 291 11.58 15.19 -26.27
N VAL A 292 11.70 15.98 -27.32
CA VAL A 292 10.53 16.53 -28.04
C VAL A 292 10.62 16.23 -29.54
N SER A 293 9.45 16.20 -30.23
CA SER A 293 9.36 15.88 -31.65
C SER A 293 8.12 16.52 -32.28
N ASP A 294 8.20 16.84 -33.56
CA ASP A 294 7.03 17.28 -34.34
C ASP A 294 6.36 16.13 -35.11
N ASP A 295 7.12 15.09 -35.43
CA ASP A 295 6.67 13.97 -36.30
C ASP A 295 6.46 12.63 -35.51
N GLY A 296 6.82 12.60 -34.21
CA GLY A 296 6.74 11.41 -33.39
C GLY A 296 7.79 10.32 -33.72
N LYS A 297 8.74 10.61 -34.59
CA LYS A 297 9.79 9.68 -35.04
C LYS A 297 11.20 10.19 -34.73
N SER A 298 11.44 11.45 -35.06
CA SER A 298 12.74 12.11 -34.86
C SER A 298 12.65 12.95 -33.60
N PHE A 299 13.29 12.49 -32.50
CA PHE A 299 13.26 13.16 -31.21
C PHE A 299 14.57 13.93 -30.96
N THR A 300 14.42 15.17 -30.51
CA THR A 300 15.53 16.00 -30.01
C THR A 300 15.54 15.96 -28.49
N GLU A 301 16.65 15.52 -27.90
CA GLU A 301 16.85 15.57 -26.45
C GLU A 301 16.95 17.03 -25.99
N VAL A 302 16.11 17.41 -25.01
CA VAL A 302 16.13 18.73 -24.40
C VAL A 302 16.73 18.74 -23.00
N GLN A 303 16.73 17.57 -22.34
CA GLN A 303 17.29 17.44 -20.99
C GLN A 303 17.69 16.00 -20.70
N ARG A 304 18.81 15.87 -19.95
CA ARG A 304 19.28 14.63 -19.35
C ARG A 304 19.67 14.91 -17.90
N LEU A 305 19.12 14.13 -16.97
CA LEU A 305 19.26 14.31 -15.52
C LEU A 305 19.66 12.98 -14.89
N SER A 306 20.64 12.98 -14.01
CA SER A 306 21.03 11.81 -13.22
C SER A 306 20.53 11.97 -11.78
N THR A 307 20.28 10.86 -11.08
CA THR A 307 19.97 10.91 -9.66
C THR A 307 21.22 11.23 -8.84
N ASP A 308 21.02 12.01 -7.79
CA ASP A 308 22.01 12.33 -6.75
C ASP A 308 21.78 11.52 -5.46
N VAL A 309 20.70 10.73 -5.40
CA VAL A 309 20.34 9.91 -4.25
C VAL A 309 20.97 8.52 -4.39
N PRO A 310 21.76 8.07 -3.41
CA PRO A 310 22.37 6.75 -3.47
C PRO A 310 21.30 5.65 -3.33
N THR A 311 21.54 4.50 -3.94
CA THR A 311 20.65 3.32 -3.83
C THR A 311 20.61 2.73 -2.42
N THR A 312 21.53 3.15 -1.54
CA THR A 312 21.60 2.77 -0.12
C THR A 312 20.82 3.69 0.80
N GLU A 313 20.21 4.77 0.28
CA GLU A 313 19.29 5.58 1.08
C GLU A 313 18.00 4.77 1.32
N ASP A 314 17.74 4.48 2.58
CA ASP A 314 16.64 3.60 3.04
C ASP A 314 15.37 4.37 3.43
N ARG A 315 15.49 5.68 3.70
CA ARG A 315 14.33 6.53 3.96
C ARG A 315 13.52 6.74 2.69
N LEU A 316 12.24 7.02 2.86
CA LEU A 316 11.39 7.44 1.75
C LEU A 316 11.86 8.79 1.18
N VAL A 317 12.15 8.79 -0.12
CA VAL A 317 12.55 9.99 -0.87
C VAL A 317 11.62 10.18 -2.06
N PHE A 318 11.12 11.40 -2.24
CA PHE A 318 10.48 11.83 -3.49
C PHE A 318 11.42 12.74 -4.24
N ARG A 319 11.53 12.56 -5.57
CA ARG A 319 12.40 13.36 -6.42
C ARG A 319 11.71 13.70 -7.74
N THR A 320 11.58 14.99 -8.01
CA THR A 320 11.10 15.49 -9.30
C THR A 320 12.28 15.67 -10.27
N TYR A 321 12.15 15.09 -11.45
CA TYR A 321 13.06 15.32 -12.58
C TYR A 321 12.36 16.21 -13.58
N GLN A 322 12.91 17.42 -13.79
CA GLN A 322 12.26 18.49 -14.53
C GLN A 322 13.20 19.11 -15.56
N TRP A 323 12.68 19.39 -16.72
CA TRP A 323 13.22 20.32 -17.68
C TRP A 323 12.45 21.63 -17.64
N GLU A 324 13.17 22.74 -17.69
CA GLU A 324 12.62 24.08 -17.91
C GLU A 324 13.31 24.72 -19.11
N GLY A 325 12.56 25.30 -20.04
CA GLY A 325 13.11 25.89 -21.24
C GLY A 325 12.04 26.44 -22.18
N LYS A 326 12.35 26.46 -23.45
CA LYS A 326 11.41 26.85 -24.52
C LYS A 326 11.53 25.84 -25.65
N ALA A 327 10.48 25.09 -25.91
CA ALA A 327 10.34 24.24 -27.06
C ALA A 327 8.98 24.48 -27.74
N SER A 328 8.87 24.04 -28.97
CA SER A 328 7.60 24.02 -29.73
C SER A 328 7.56 22.64 -30.37
N ALA A 329 6.66 21.77 -29.95
CA ALA A 329 6.58 20.40 -30.43
C ALA A 329 5.19 19.80 -30.22
N ARG A 330 4.87 18.76 -31.00
CA ARG A 330 3.64 17.98 -30.84
C ARG A 330 3.82 16.81 -29.86
N TYR A 331 4.98 16.18 -29.86
CA TYR A 331 5.24 14.98 -29.05
C TYR A 331 6.28 15.26 -27.96
N VAL A 332 6.01 14.76 -26.76
CA VAL A 332 6.93 14.75 -25.63
C VAL A 332 7.22 13.30 -25.26
N ARG A 333 8.50 12.90 -25.29
CA ARG A 333 8.96 11.58 -24.83
C ARG A 333 9.67 11.72 -23.51
N TYR A 334 9.23 10.96 -22.53
CA TYR A 334 9.85 10.89 -21.22
C TYR A 334 10.38 9.47 -20.96
N ARG A 335 11.67 9.36 -20.73
CA ARG A 335 12.35 8.10 -20.43
C ARG A 335 12.98 8.17 -19.06
N ALA A 336 12.71 7.18 -18.21
CA ALA A 336 13.37 7.01 -16.93
C ALA A 336 14.09 5.65 -16.92
N LEU A 337 15.43 5.69 -16.86
CA LEU A 337 16.25 4.49 -16.92
C LEU A 337 16.38 3.87 -15.53
N SER A 338 16.06 2.60 -15.41
CA SER A 338 16.20 1.86 -14.15
C SER A 338 17.66 1.76 -13.72
N ASN A 339 17.91 1.55 -12.44
CA ASN A 339 19.27 1.37 -11.92
C ASN A 339 19.85 -0.04 -12.17
N GLY A 340 19.07 -0.96 -12.80
CA GLY A 340 19.51 -2.31 -13.13
C GLY A 340 19.53 -3.29 -11.95
N ILE A 341 18.98 -2.95 -10.81
CA ILE A 341 18.85 -3.86 -9.67
C ILE A 341 17.74 -4.88 -9.98
N GLU A 342 18.07 -6.17 -9.87
CA GLU A 342 17.10 -7.26 -10.09
C GLU A 342 15.96 -7.19 -9.05
N GLY A 343 14.72 -7.31 -9.52
CA GLY A 343 13.52 -7.10 -8.68
C GLY A 343 13.17 -5.64 -8.44
N GLY A 344 13.94 -4.71 -9.03
CA GLY A 344 13.80 -3.27 -8.81
C GLY A 344 12.57 -2.68 -9.49
N TRP A 345 11.90 -1.79 -8.77
CA TRP A 345 10.75 -1.01 -9.23
C TRP A 345 11.14 0.43 -9.52
N LEU A 346 10.55 1.00 -10.59
CA LEU A 346 10.36 2.43 -10.76
C LEU A 346 8.89 2.77 -10.52
N PHE A 347 8.62 3.81 -9.72
CA PHE A 347 7.27 4.34 -9.53
C PHE A 347 7.22 5.82 -9.89
N THR A 348 6.24 6.21 -10.70
CA THR A 348 5.92 7.60 -11.03
C THR A 348 4.40 7.80 -11.06
N ASP A 349 3.96 9.04 -10.87
CA ASP A 349 2.54 9.38 -10.75
C ASP A 349 2.01 10.13 -11.97
N GLU A 350 2.64 11.23 -12.38
CA GLU A 350 2.14 12.15 -13.40
C GLU A 350 3.28 12.79 -14.20
N ILE A 351 3.12 12.94 -15.49
CA ILE A 351 4.02 13.71 -16.37
C ILE A 351 3.40 15.07 -16.66
N VAL A 352 3.82 16.07 -15.93
CA VAL A 352 3.30 17.44 -16.02
C VAL A 352 3.99 18.20 -17.13
N ILE A 353 3.24 18.70 -18.12
CA ILE A 353 3.73 19.49 -19.26
C ILE A 353 3.13 20.90 -19.20
N LYS A 354 3.95 21.94 -19.20
CA LYS A 354 3.51 23.35 -19.16
C LYS A 354 4.06 24.15 -20.33
#